data_d34c982eb25ede8b56c282f5143415a2
#
_entry.id   d34c982eb25ede8b56c282f5143415a2
#
_cell.length_a   1.000
_cell.length_b   1.000
_cell.length_c   1.000
_cell.angle_alpha   90.00
_cell.angle_beta   90.00
_cell.angle_gamma   90.00
#
_symmetry.space_group_name_H-M   'P 1'
#
loop_
_entity.id
_entity.type
_entity.pdbx_description
1 polymer ?
#
loop_
_entity_poly.entity_id
_entity_poly.type
_entity_poly.pdbx_seq_one_letter_code
_entity_poly.pdbx_strand_id
1 'polypeptide(L)'
;MLTLAIGDLFIPERVINLPSKFRKLLAPNAESVPSNPKISQVLCLGNITQSRETLKFLYNLSPSFNIVRGEFDEHTILSQQLCLLTGEKDSTKALPFYKVVTADNFRIGFTNGYQIVPQNDPLSLLAFAREINVDILIWGGTHRVEAYTLDGKFFINPGSATGAFNFGWPELNDDEGEDDNESVQSEKANTTSESVADKKEKEDDKKENEHETQDDDHEELDLASSIPSFCLLDTQGSRCTLYIYTHMDGNVKVDKVMYHKE
;
A
#
# COMPACT_ATOMS: atom_id res chain seq x y z
N MET A 1 -3.08 13.75 18.79
CA MET A 1 -3.92 12.51 18.79
C MET A 1 -3.28 11.48 17.87
N LEU A 2 -3.12 10.21 18.31
CA LEU A 2 -2.46 9.19 17.49
C LEU A 2 -3.49 8.31 16.78
N THR A 3 -3.45 8.31 15.45
CA THR A 3 -4.37 7.58 14.57
C THR A 3 -3.59 6.53 13.76
N LEU A 4 -4.04 5.27 13.78
CA LEU A 4 -3.50 4.21 12.94
C LEU A 4 -4.28 4.15 11.63
N ALA A 5 -3.58 4.17 10.49
CA ALA A 5 -4.11 3.88 9.17
C ALA A 5 -3.50 2.57 8.65
N ILE A 6 -4.35 1.59 8.37
CA ILE A 6 -3.96 0.24 7.96
C ILE A 6 -5.00 -0.34 6.99
N GLY A 7 -4.56 -1.07 5.99
CA GLY A 7 -5.47 -1.69 5.02
C GLY A 7 -4.78 -2.73 4.15
N ASP A 8 -5.53 -3.23 3.17
CA ASP A 8 -5.06 -4.19 2.16
C ASP A 8 -4.32 -5.38 2.80
N LEU A 9 -5.03 -6.04 3.75
CA LEU A 9 -4.47 -7.08 4.59
C LEU A 9 -4.41 -8.45 3.89
N PHE A 10 -5.44 -8.79 3.14
CA PHE A 10 -5.55 -10.06 2.39
C PHE A 10 -5.16 -11.29 3.22
N ILE A 11 -5.77 -11.43 4.40
CA ILE A 11 -5.56 -12.57 5.28
C ILE A 11 -6.82 -13.46 5.26
N PRO A 12 -6.73 -14.75 4.92
CA PRO A 12 -5.50 -15.56 4.80
C PRO A 12 -4.91 -15.65 3.39
N GLU A 13 -5.45 -14.97 2.38
CA GLU A 13 -5.15 -15.18 0.96
C GLU A 13 -3.67 -14.90 0.63
N ARG A 14 -3.11 -13.84 1.19
CA ARG A 14 -1.69 -13.47 0.97
C ARG A 14 -0.77 -14.12 1.99
N VAL A 15 -1.11 -13.99 3.26
CA VAL A 15 -0.34 -14.52 4.40
C VAL A 15 -1.30 -14.93 5.52
N ILE A 16 -0.85 -15.81 6.40
CA ILE A 16 -1.68 -16.30 7.52
C ILE A 16 -1.91 -15.20 8.58
N ASN A 17 -0.95 -14.25 8.70
CA ASN A 17 -1.03 -13.22 9.75
C ASN A 17 -0.19 -11.99 9.38
N LEU A 18 -0.42 -10.87 10.08
CA LEU A 18 0.44 -9.71 10.02
C LEU A 18 1.89 -10.05 10.45
N PRO A 19 2.90 -9.37 9.91
CA PRO A 19 4.27 -9.51 10.34
C PRO A 19 4.39 -9.45 11.87
N SER A 20 5.13 -10.38 12.47
CA SER A 20 5.22 -10.51 13.92
C SER A 20 5.75 -9.25 14.61
N LYS A 21 6.65 -8.52 13.96
CA LYS A 21 7.16 -7.22 14.45
C LYS A 21 6.08 -6.15 14.44
N PHE A 22 5.20 -6.12 13.42
CA PHE A 22 4.06 -5.20 13.38
C PHE A 22 3.07 -5.51 14.50
N ARG A 23 2.75 -6.79 14.72
CA ARG A 23 1.85 -7.17 15.82
C ARG A 23 2.39 -6.74 17.18
N LYS A 24 3.68 -6.91 17.44
CA LYS A 24 4.32 -6.48 18.69
C LYS A 24 4.33 -4.96 18.87
N LEU A 25 4.57 -4.20 17.78
CA LEU A 25 4.53 -2.73 17.80
C LEU A 25 3.12 -2.20 18.05
N LEU A 26 2.13 -2.75 17.34
CA LEU A 26 0.76 -2.30 17.42
C LEU A 26 0.09 -2.71 18.74
N ALA A 27 0.38 -3.89 19.27
CA ALA A 27 -0.22 -4.41 20.50
C ALA A 27 0.85 -4.74 21.57
N PRO A 28 1.47 -3.73 22.20
CA PRO A 28 2.46 -3.96 23.24
C PRO A 28 1.88 -4.65 24.48
N ASN A 29 0.59 -4.49 24.74
CA ASN A 29 -0.14 -5.07 25.86
C ASN A 29 -1.22 -6.04 25.35
N ALA A 30 -0.82 -7.15 24.72
CA ALA A 30 -1.73 -8.05 24.03
C ALA A 30 -2.87 -8.63 24.90
N GLU A 31 -2.70 -8.69 26.21
CA GLU A 31 -3.70 -9.21 27.17
C GLU A 31 -4.72 -8.16 27.62
N SER A 32 -4.50 -6.88 27.34
CA SER A 32 -5.40 -5.78 27.71
C SER A 32 -6.28 -5.36 26.53
N VAL A 33 -7.44 -4.75 26.84
CA VAL A 33 -8.30 -4.09 25.84
C VAL A 33 -8.58 -2.67 26.37
N PRO A 34 -8.13 -1.63 25.66
CA PRO A 34 -7.35 -1.66 24.41
C PRO A 34 -5.91 -2.17 24.62
N SER A 35 -5.39 -2.89 23.61
CA SER A 35 -4.04 -3.45 23.65
C SER A 35 -2.95 -2.39 23.42
N ASN A 36 -3.33 -1.22 22.89
CA ASN A 36 -2.46 -0.06 22.74
C ASN A 36 -3.17 1.24 23.15
N PRO A 37 -3.07 1.66 24.41
CA PRO A 37 -3.73 2.88 24.89
C PRO A 37 -3.19 4.18 24.28
N LYS A 38 -2.05 4.15 23.57
CA LYS A 38 -1.51 5.30 22.85
C LYS A 38 -2.24 5.58 21.55
N ILE A 39 -2.80 4.55 20.91
CA ILE A 39 -3.57 4.68 19.67
C ILE A 39 -4.99 5.10 20.05
N SER A 40 -5.34 6.34 19.69
CA SER A 40 -6.65 6.90 19.98
C SER A 40 -7.73 6.34 19.05
N GLN A 41 -7.39 6.07 17.81
CA GLN A 41 -8.31 5.49 16.83
C GLN A 41 -7.59 4.66 15.77
N VAL A 42 -8.31 3.69 15.22
CA VAL A 42 -7.88 2.83 14.10
C VAL A 42 -8.77 3.13 12.91
N LEU A 43 -8.16 3.39 11.75
CA LEU A 43 -8.80 3.54 10.46
C LEU A 43 -8.39 2.35 9.59
N CYS A 44 -9.31 1.42 9.39
CA CYS A 44 -9.09 0.25 8.56
C CYS A 44 -9.68 0.48 7.17
N LEU A 45 -8.82 0.41 6.15
CA LEU A 45 -9.16 0.67 4.75
C LEU A 45 -9.81 -0.53 4.04
N GLY A 46 -10.06 -1.63 4.77
CA GLY A 46 -10.67 -2.83 4.22
C GLY A 46 -9.66 -3.85 3.67
N ASN A 47 -10.17 -4.73 2.82
CA ASN A 47 -9.47 -5.92 2.32
C ASN A 47 -8.92 -6.79 3.48
N ILE A 48 -9.72 -6.93 4.55
CA ILE A 48 -9.44 -7.86 5.66
C ILE A 48 -9.75 -9.29 5.21
N THR A 49 -10.68 -9.40 4.25
CA THR A 49 -11.20 -10.63 3.68
C THR A 49 -11.92 -11.52 4.71
N GLN A 50 -11.41 -12.69 5.08
CA GLN A 50 -12.16 -13.62 5.93
C GLN A 50 -11.54 -13.82 7.33
N SER A 51 -10.48 -13.10 7.67
CA SER A 51 -9.78 -13.30 8.93
C SER A 51 -10.46 -12.63 10.13
N ARG A 52 -11.31 -13.41 10.83
CA ARG A 52 -11.90 -12.97 12.09
C ARG A 52 -10.85 -12.63 13.16
N GLU A 53 -9.74 -13.37 13.19
CA GLU A 53 -8.67 -13.12 14.16
C GLU A 53 -8.02 -11.77 13.94
N THR A 54 -7.72 -11.44 12.70
CA THR A 54 -7.14 -10.13 12.33
C THR A 54 -8.11 -8.99 12.61
N LEU A 55 -9.38 -9.16 12.27
CA LEU A 55 -10.42 -8.18 12.59
C LEU A 55 -10.53 -7.95 14.11
N LYS A 56 -10.55 -9.00 14.91
CA LYS A 56 -10.56 -8.92 16.38
C LYS A 56 -9.29 -8.24 16.92
N PHE A 57 -8.13 -8.55 16.34
CA PHE A 57 -6.87 -7.91 16.70
C PHE A 57 -6.93 -6.40 16.50
N LEU A 58 -7.34 -5.94 15.30
CA LEU A 58 -7.46 -4.51 14.99
C LEU A 58 -8.52 -3.81 15.86
N TYR A 59 -9.67 -4.47 16.09
CA TYR A 59 -10.73 -3.95 16.94
C TYR A 59 -10.26 -3.71 18.38
N ASN A 60 -9.44 -4.62 18.92
CA ASN A 60 -8.95 -4.53 20.28
C ASN A 60 -7.78 -3.53 20.46
N LEU A 61 -7.20 -2.98 19.40
CA LEU A 61 -6.08 -2.04 19.49
C LEU A 61 -6.48 -0.74 20.18
N SER A 62 -7.67 -0.23 19.87
CA SER A 62 -8.11 1.11 20.29
C SER A 62 -9.59 1.10 20.63
N PRO A 63 -10.05 2.00 21.52
CA PRO A 63 -11.48 2.16 21.81
C PRO A 63 -12.29 2.69 20.61
N SER A 64 -11.64 3.31 19.64
CA SER A 64 -12.28 3.82 18.43
C SER A 64 -11.78 3.06 17.20
N PHE A 65 -12.54 2.04 16.80
CA PHE A 65 -12.29 1.28 15.58
C PHE A 65 -13.23 1.73 14.47
N ASN A 66 -12.68 2.12 13.34
CA ASN A 66 -13.41 2.56 12.16
C ASN A 66 -12.94 1.77 10.95
N ILE A 67 -13.89 1.25 10.18
CA ILE A 67 -13.61 0.44 9.00
C ILE A 67 -14.45 0.91 7.83
N VAL A 68 -13.89 0.82 6.63
CA VAL A 68 -14.59 0.94 5.35
C VAL A 68 -14.48 -0.37 4.57
N ARG A 69 -15.36 -0.54 3.60
CA ARG A 69 -15.38 -1.72 2.76
C ARG A 69 -14.22 -1.69 1.76
N GLY A 70 -13.43 -2.76 1.73
CA GLY A 70 -12.48 -3.03 0.65
C GLY A 70 -13.14 -3.66 -0.57
N GLU A 71 -12.43 -3.65 -1.69
CA GLU A 71 -12.89 -4.22 -2.97
C GLU A 71 -13.18 -5.72 -2.85
N PHE A 72 -12.30 -6.44 -2.15
CA PHE A 72 -12.36 -7.89 -1.99
C PHE A 72 -13.06 -8.36 -0.72
N ASP A 73 -13.60 -7.43 0.09
CA ASP A 73 -14.35 -7.78 1.28
C ASP A 73 -15.76 -8.27 0.96
N GLU A 74 -16.11 -9.47 1.41
CA GLU A 74 -17.49 -9.93 1.43
C GLU A 74 -18.25 -9.19 2.54
N HIS A 75 -19.03 -8.18 2.15
CA HIS A 75 -19.66 -7.25 3.11
C HIS A 75 -20.58 -7.92 4.11
N THR A 76 -21.28 -9.00 3.72
CA THR A 76 -22.19 -9.76 4.59
C THR A 76 -21.42 -10.46 5.69
N ILE A 77 -20.32 -11.14 5.33
CA ILE A 77 -19.48 -11.86 6.27
C ILE A 77 -18.81 -10.89 7.23
N LEU A 78 -18.25 -9.81 6.71
CA LEU A 78 -17.54 -8.81 7.52
C LEU A 78 -18.49 -8.07 8.47
N SER A 79 -19.70 -7.74 8.04
CA SER A 79 -20.73 -7.13 8.89
C SER A 79 -21.16 -8.08 10.02
N GLN A 80 -21.36 -9.36 9.73
CA GLN A 80 -21.68 -10.37 10.74
C GLN A 80 -20.52 -10.53 11.76
N GLN A 81 -19.28 -10.57 11.31
CA GLN A 81 -18.13 -10.66 12.20
C GLN A 81 -18.01 -9.43 13.10
N LEU A 82 -18.26 -8.23 12.58
CA LEU A 82 -18.27 -6.99 13.36
C LEU A 82 -19.39 -7.01 14.41
N CYS A 83 -20.60 -7.42 14.05
CA CYS A 83 -21.70 -7.55 15.01
C CYS A 83 -21.39 -8.50 16.16
N LEU A 84 -20.69 -9.61 15.86
CA LEU A 84 -20.24 -10.55 16.90
C LEU A 84 -19.16 -9.94 17.84
N LEU A 85 -18.37 -8.98 17.36
CA LEU A 85 -17.35 -8.30 18.15
C LEU A 85 -17.93 -7.14 18.95
N THR A 86 -18.83 -6.36 18.36
CA THR A 86 -19.43 -5.16 18.97
C THR A 86 -20.61 -5.50 19.88
N GLY A 87 -21.22 -6.68 19.72
CA GLY A 87 -22.47 -7.03 20.37
C GLY A 87 -23.70 -6.34 19.80
N GLU A 88 -23.59 -5.68 18.67
CA GLU A 88 -24.71 -5.08 17.95
C GLU A 88 -25.63 -6.18 17.40
N LYS A 89 -26.94 -5.91 17.39
CA LYS A 89 -27.96 -6.91 16.94
C LYS A 89 -28.23 -6.84 15.44
N ASP A 90 -27.83 -5.74 14.81
CA ASP A 90 -28.15 -5.51 13.38
C ASP A 90 -26.94 -5.83 12.49
N SER A 91 -26.92 -7.07 12.00
CA SER A 91 -25.88 -7.56 11.06
C SER A 91 -26.13 -7.17 9.60
N THR A 92 -27.23 -6.45 9.32
CA THR A 92 -27.60 -6.06 7.94
C THR A 92 -27.01 -4.72 7.53
N LYS A 93 -26.38 -4.01 8.46
CA LYS A 93 -25.78 -2.70 8.20
C LYS A 93 -24.63 -2.83 7.24
N ALA A 94 -24.79 -2.27 6.04
CA ALA A 94 -23.74 -2.24 5.03
C ALA A 94 -22.55 -1.41 5.50
N LEU A 95 -21.33 -1.92 5.25
CA LEU A 95 -20.13 -1.15 5.50
C LEU A 95 -20.04 0.03 4.54
N PRO A 96 -19.64 1.20 5.02
CA PRO A 96 -19.51 2.38 4.17
C PRO A 96 -18.31 2.24 3.22
N PHE A 97 -18.40 2.86 2.04
CA PHE A 97 -17.29 2.96 1.09
C PHE A 97 -16.23 3.96 1.53
N TYR A 98 -16.63 4.98 2.26
CA TYR A 98 -15.74 5.93 2.89
C TYR A 98 -16.32 6.37 4.25
N LYS A 99 -15.45 6.90 5.08
CA LYS A 99 -15.87 7.50 6.35
C LYS A 99 -15.03 8.74 6.62
N VAL A 100 -15.61 9.71 7.33
CA VAL A 100 -14.92 10.91 7.79
C VAL A 100 -14.88 10.90 9.31
N VAL A 101 -13.71 11.11 9.86
CA VAL A 101 -13.44 11.23 11.30
C VAL A 101 -12.73 12.55 11.58
N THR A 102 -12.70 12.93 12.84
CA THR A 102 -11.98 14.13 13.28
C THR A 102 -10.82 13.72 14.18
N ALA A 103 -9.69 14.40 14.02
CA ALA A 103 -8.53 14.28 14.89
C ALA A 103 -7.94 15.68 15.09
N ASP A 104 -8.07 16.21 16.31
CA ASP A 104 -7.76 17.62 16.60
C ASP A 104 -8.47 18.58 15.63
N ASN A 105 -7.72 19.41 14.89
CA ASN A 105 -8.29 20.34 13.91
C ASN A 105 -8.43 19.76 12.50
N PHE A 106 -8.17 18.45 12.32
CA PHE A 106 -8.24 17.81 11.03
C PHE A 106 -9.53 17.04 10.83
N ARG A 107 -10.11 17.19 9.64
CA ARG A 107 -11.11 16.28 9.10
C ARG A 107 -10.39 15.26 8.23
N ILE A 108 -10.42 14.01 8.64
CA ILE A 108 -9.73 12.90 7.97
C ILE A 108 -10.78 12.04 7.27
N GLY A 109 -10.74 12.00 5.94
CA GLY A 109 -11.48 11.05 5.14
C GLY A 109 -10.64 9.81 4.90
N PHE A 110 -11.27 8.63 4.90
CA PHE A 110 -10.57 7.42 4.51
C PHE A 110 -11.49 6.48 3.71
N THR A 111 -10.90 5.78 2.76
CA THR A 111 -11.58 4.91 1.79
C THR A 111 -10.60 3.84 1.30
N ASN A 112 -11.11 2.72 0.78
CA ASN A 112 -10.24 1.77 0.08
C ASN A 112 -9.75 2.33 -1.25
N GLY A 113 -10.56 3.14 -1.94
CA GLY A 113 -10.14 3.84 -3.16
C GLY A 113 -10.62 3.22 -4.47
N TYR A 114 -11.03 1.94 -4.50
CA TYR A 114 -11.43 1.26 -5.74
C TYR A 114 -12.63 1.91 -6.46
N GLN A 115 -13.46 2.67 -5.75
CA GLN A 115 -14.59 3.40 -6.34
C GLN A 115 -14.20 4.72 -7.00
N ILE A 116 -12.96 5.19 -6.84
CA ILE A 116 -12.45 6.43 -7.43
C ILE A 116 -11.84 6.12 -8.79
N VAL A 117 -12.36 6.73 -9.84
CA VAL A 117 -11.95 6.46 -11.23
C VAL A 117 -11.54 7.77 -11.91
N PRO A 118 -10.36 7.82 -12.55
CA PRO A 118 -9.31 6.81 -12.61
C PRO A 118 -8.71 6.47 -11.23
N GLN A 119 -8.33 5.19 -11.06
CA GLN A 119 -7.73 4.76 -9.80
C GLN A 119 -6.36 5.41 -9.60
N ASN A 120 -6.07 5.85 -8.39
CA ASN A 120 -4.82 6.51 -8.01
C ASN A 120 -4.50 7.81 -8.76
N ASP A 121 -5.47 8.39 -9.50
CA ASP A 121 -5.27 9.68 -10.14
C ASP A 121 -5.36 10.82 -9.11
N PRO A 122 -4.30 11.66 -8.98
CA PRO A 122 -4.27 12.72 -7.99
C PRO A 122 -5.42 13.74 -8.11
N LEU A 123 -5.89 14.02 -9.34
CA LEU A 123 -6.99 14.96 -9.55
C LEU A 123 -8.34 14.35 -9.15
N SER A 124 -8.55 13.06 -9.42
CA SER A 124 -9.74 12.34 -8.98
C SER A 124 -9.80 12.21 -7.46
N LEU A 125 -8.67 11.91 -6.81
CA LEU A 125 -8.52 11.91 -5.36
C LEU A 125 -8.78 13.30 -4.76
N LEU A 126 -8.27 14.37 -5.40
CA LEU A 126 -8.53 15.74 -4.98
C LEU A 126 -10.01 16.13 -5.10
N ALA A 127 -10.67 15.76 -6.21
CA ALA A 127 -12.09 16.00 -6.41
C ALA A 127 -12.91 15.31 -5.31
N PHE A 128 -12.60 14.05 -5.01
CA PHE A 128 -13.24 13.30 -3.94
C PHE A 128 -12.99 13.92 -2.56
N ALA A 129 -11.76 14.32 -2.25
CA ALA A 129 -11.43 14.98 -0.98
C ALA A 129 -12.16 16.31 -0.79
N ARG A 130 -12.39 17.05 -1.88
CA ARG A 130 -13.21 18.29 -1.86
C ARG A 130 -14.69 17.97 -1.66
N GLU A 131 -15.22 16.95 -2.33
CA GLU A 131 -16.62 16.53 -2.20
C GLU A 131 -16.96 16.17 -0.76
N ILE A 132 -16.14 15.34 -0.10
CA ILE A 132 -16.38 14.94 1.30
C ILE A 132 -15.84 15.96 2.32
N ASN A 133 -15.27 17.07 1.84
CA ASN A 133 -14.77 18.21 2.62
C ASN A 133 -13.79 17.78 3.72
N VAL A 134 -12.65 17.23 3.34
CA VAL A 134 -11.60 16.77 4.27
C VAL A 134 -10.28 17.50 4.04
N ASP A 135 -9.47 17.54 5.08
CA ASP A 135 -8.12 18.12 5.07
C ASP A 135 -7.08 17.05 4.71
N ILE A 136 -7.33 15.82 5.19
CA ILE A 136 -6.49 14.65 4.94
C ILE A 136 -7.36 13.58 4.30
N LEU A 137 -6.91 13.03 3.17
CA LEU A 137 -7.51 11.86 2.54
C LEU A 137 -6.56 10.66 2.64
N ILE A 138 -7.05 9.57 3.23
CA ILE A 138 -6.33 8.30 3.30
C ILE A 138 -7.02 7.33 2.35
N TRP A 139 -6.27 6.77 1.39
CA TRP A 139 -6.80 5.79 0.43
C TRP A 139 -5.91 4.55 0.37
N GLY A 140 -6.40 3.47 -0.21
CA GLY A 140 -5.69 2.20 -0.38
C GLY A 140 -5.89 1.62 -1.77
N GLY A 141 -5.80 0.30 -1.88
CA GLY A 141 -6.09 -0.46 -3.09
C GLY A 141 -4.95 -0.50 -4.12
N THR A 142 -3.93 0.36 -4.01
CA THR A 142 -2.75 0.33 -4.89
C THR A 142 -1.61 -0.49 -4.32
N HIS A 143 -1.68 -0.82 -3.04
CA HIS A 143 -0.68 -1.54 -2.25
C HIS A 143 0.71 -0.85 -2.19
N ARG A 144 0.78 0.41 -2.60
CA ARG A 144 2.00 1.25 -2.57
C ARG A 144 1.87 2.32 -1.52
N VAL A 145 2.98 2.60 -0.83
CA VAL A 145 3.04 3.72 0.13
C VAL A 145 3.20 5.02 -0.64
N GLU A 146 2.29 5.96 -0.40
CA GLU A 146 2.37 7.30 -1.01
C GLU A 146 1.99 8.37 0.02
N ALA A 147 2.68 9.51 0.00
CA ALA A 147 2.34 10.65 0.83
C ALA A 147 2.72 11.95 0.13
N TYR A 148 1.73 12.79 -0.17
CA TYR A 148 1.95 14.07 -0.86
C TYR A 148 0.91 15.12 -0.47
N THR A 149 1.20 16.37 -0.75
CA THR A 149 0.28 17.49 -0.57
C THR A 149 -0.16 18.03 -1.93
N LEU A 150 -1.45 18.21 -2.12
CA LEU A 150 -2.03 18.80 -3.32
C LEU A 150 -3.17 19.73 -2.91
N ASP A 151 -3.15 20.98 -3.42
CA ASP A 151 -4.16 22.00 -3.15
C ASP A 151 -4.46 22.18 -1.64
N GLY A 152 -3.39 22.28 -0.84
CA GLY A 152 -3.51 22.47 0.62
C GLY A 152 -4.09 21.26 1.38
N LYS A 153 -4.32 20.11 0.73
CA LYS A 153 -4.79 18.88 1.35
C LYS A 153 -3.69 17.84 1.37
N PHE A 154 -3.70 16.99 2.39
CA PHE A 154 -2.71 15.93 2.55
C PHE A 154 -3.29 14.58 2.14
N PHE A 155 -2.58 13.89 1.27
CA PHE A 155 -2.95 12.60 0.71
C PHE A 155 -2.00 11.52 1.23
N ILE A 156 -2.55 10.40 1.71
CA ILE A 156 -1.78 9.33 2.34
C ILE A 156 -2.29 7.97 1.86
N ASN A 157 -1.41 7.16 1.32
CA ASN A 157 -1.66 5.74 1.10
C ASN A 157 -0.73 4.94 2.01
N PRO A 158 -1.25 4.15 2.94
CA PRO A 158 -0.42 3.38 3.86
C PRO A 158 0.20 2.12 3.23
N GLY A 159 -0.12 1.82 1.97
CA GLY A 159 0.25 0.57 1.33
C GLY A 159 -0.50 -0.64 1.88
N SER A 160 0.03 -1.83 1.66
CA SER A 160 -0.52 -3.09 2.17
C SER A 160 0.15 -3.51 3.47
N ALA A 161 -0.63 -3.84 4.50
CA ALA A 161 -0.09 -4.26 5.79
C ALA A 161 0.58 -5.65 5.77
N THR A 162 0.36 -6.42 4.72
CA THR A 162 0.94 -7.75 4.50
C THR A 162 1.88 -7.81 3.30
N GLY A 163 2.07 -6.67 2.61
CA GLY A 163 2.85 -6.62 1.39
C GLY A 163 2.18 -7.35 0.23
N ALA A 164 0.90 -7.06 -0.03
CA ALA A 164 0.24 -7.54 -1.23
C ALA A 164 0.92 -6.92 -2.47
N PHE A 165 0.99 -7.68 -3.55
CA PHE A 165 1.63 -7.22 -4.77
C PHE A 165 0.88 -6.04 -5.39
N ASN A 166 1.64 -5.16 -6.06
CA ASN A 166 1.11 -4.03 -6.78
C ASN A 166 0.65 -4.46 -8.18
N PHE A 167 -0.53 -4.00 -8.61
CA PHE A 167 -1.05 -4.19 -9.97
C PHE A 167 -0.49 -3.17 -10.98
N GLY A 168 0.28 -2.19 -10.52
CA GLY A 168 0.91 -1.19 -11.39
C GLY A 168 2.02 -1.80 -12.24
N TRP A 169 2.19 -1.24 -13.46
CA TRP A 169 3.35 -1.55 -14.29
C TRP A 169 4.62 -1.08 -13.55
N PRO A 170 5.73 -1.85 -13.58
CA PRO A 170 6.99 -1.37 -13.02
C PRO A 170 7.37 -0.03 -13.64
N GLU A 171 7.56 0.99 -12.82
CA GLU A 171 8.16 2.23 -13.28
C GLU A 171 9.64 1.94 -13.50
N LEU A 172 10.06 1.90 -14.76
CA LEU A 172 11.47 1.90 -15.12
C LEU A 172 12.03 3.23 -14.65
N ASN A 173 12.96 3.19 -13.72
CA ASN A 173 13.69 4.39 -13.33
C ASN A 173 14.55 4.81 -14.53
N ASP A 174 14.12 5.84 -15.25
CA ASP A 174 14.91 6.50 -16.30
C ASP A 174 16.09 7.32 -15.74
N ASP A 175 16.72 6.82 -14.66
CA ASP A 175 17.98 7.37 -14.13
C ASP A 175 19.19 6.72 -14.81
N GLU A 176 19.20 6.66 -16.15
CA GLU A 176 20.45 6.46 -16.88
C GLU A 176 20.87 7.79 -17.51
N GLY A 177 21.83 8.41 -16.83
CA GLY A 177 22.80 9.41 -17.20
C GLY A 177 22.68 10.05 -18.58
N GLU A 178 22.42 11.36 -18.58
CA GLU A 178 22.87 12.25 -19.62
C GLU A 178 24.40 12.19 -19.73
N ASP A 179 24.91 11.38 -20.64
CA ASP A 179 26.24 11.55 -21.17
C ASP A 179 26.16 12.28 -22.51
N ASP A 180 26.43 13.59 -22.43
CA ASP A 180 26.75 14.44 -23.56
C ASP A 180 27.85 13.82 -24.42
N ASN A 181 27.56 13.51 -25.68
CA ASN A 181 28.55 13.70 -26.75
C ASN A 181 27.86 13.91 -28.11
N GLU A 182 27.83 15.19 -28.51
CA GLU A 182 27.72 15.62 -29.90
C GLU A 182 28.79 14.95 -30.76
N SER A 183 28.39 14.36 -31.85
CA SER A 183 29.10 14.58 -33.14
C SER A 183 28.23 14.14 -34.32
N VAL A 184 28.00 15.14 -35.13
CA VAL A 184 27.43 15.20 -36.48
C VAL A 184 28.22 14.31 -37.44
N GLN A 185 27.54 13.52 -38.31
CA GLN A 185 27.66 13.60 -39.78
C GLN A 185 26.88 12.50 -40.50
N SER A 186 25.98 12.97 -41.24
CA SER A 186 25.46 12.75 -42.60
C SER A 186 25.93 11.51 -43.42
N GLU A 187 24.94 11.00 -44.13
CA GLU A 187 24.83 10.63 -45.52
C GLU A 187 24.87 9.14 -45.99
N LYS A 188 23.75 8.83 -46.66
CA LYS A 188 23.53 8.04 -47.89
C LYS A 188 23.52 6.51 -47.87
N ALA A 189 22.35 6.04 -48.04
CA ALA A 189 21.75 5.29 -49.20
C ALA A 189 22.56 4.17 -49.88
N ASN A 190 21.90 3.07 -50.01
CA ASN A 190 21.65 2.20 -51.18
C ASN A 190 22.05 0.72 -51.05
N THR A 191 21.01 -0.08 -51.13
CA THR A 191 20.67 -1.12 -52.12
C THR A 191 21.46 -2.44 -52.17
N THR A 192 20.66 -3.51 -52.05
CA THR A 192 20.53 -4.70 -52.86
C THR A 192 21.44 -5.92 -52.66
N SER A 193 20.72 -7.01 -52.51
CA SER A 193 20.81 -8.34 -53.16
C SER A 193 21.59 -9.46 -52.52
N GLU A 194 20.81 -10.49 -52.21
CA GLU A 194 20.87 -11.92 -52.62
C GLU A 194 22.20 -12.66 -52.60
N SER A 195 22.27 -13.78 -51.87
CA SER A 195 22.21 -15.15 -52.38
C SER A 195 22.91 -16.14 -51.38
N VAL A 196 22.20 -17.13 -50.88
CA VAL A 196 22.18 -18.58 -51.16
C VAL A 196 23.45 -19.39 -50.82
N ALA A 197 23.21 -20.41 -49.94
CA ALA A 197 23.79 -21.77 -49.85
C ALA A 197 25.28 -21.91 -49.39
N ASP A 198 25.69 -22.88 -48.64
CA ASP A 198 25.38 -24.30 -48.46
C ASP A 198 26.25 -24.87 -47.33
N LYS A 199 25.67 -25.87 -46.63
CA LYS A 199 26.21 -27.02 -45.89
C LYS A 199 27.68 -27.14 -45.50
N LYS A 200 27.98 -27.49 -44.23
CA LYS A 200 28.42 -28.86 -43.85
C LYS A 200 28.68 -29.01 -42.35
N GLU A 201 28.22 -30.14 -41.87
CA GLU A 201 28.43 -30.77 -40.57
C GLU A 201 29.90 -30.98 -40.18
N LYS A 202 30.21 -30.91 -38.90
CA LYS A 202 30.97 -31.95 -38.18
C LYS A 202 30.93 -31.77 -36.67
N GLU A 203 30.80 -32.90 -36.04
CA GLU A 203 30.70 -33.29 -34.64
C GLU A 203 31.87 -32.92 -33.73
N ASP A 204 31.52 -33.01 -32.43
CA ASP A 204 32.29 -33.37 -31.24
C ASP A 204 33.21 -32.29 -30.60
N ASP A 205 32.93 -31.83 -29.39
CA ASP A 205 33.39 -32.39 -28.12
C ASP A 205 32.86 -31.58 -26.91
N LYS A 206 32.55 -32.33 -25.84
CA LYS A 206 32.13 -31.93 -24.52
C LYS A 206 33.08 -30.91 -23.87
N LYS A 207 32.50 -29.85 -23.29
CA LYS A 207 32.95 -29.31 -22.02
C LYS A 207 31.75 -28.67 -21.31
N GLU A 208 31.42 -29.26 -20.18
CA GLU A 208 30.60 -28.68 -19.13
C GLU A 208 31.20 -27.30 -18.73
N ASN A 209 30.41 -26.26 -18.83
CA ASN A 209 30.64 -25.03 -18.12
C ASN A 209 29.31 -24.65 -17.50
N GLU A 210 29.35 -24.62 -16.17
CA GLU A 210 28.33 -24.14 -15.27
C GLU A 210 27.89 -22.74 -15.73
N HIS A 211 26.61 -22.66 -16.05
CA HIS A 211 25.93 -21.39 -16.32
C HIS A 211 25.39 -20.91 -14.99
N GLU A 212 26.15 -20.05 -14.31
CA GLU A 212 25.60 -19.22 -13.25
C GLU A 212 24.57 -18.29 -13.91
N THR A 213 23.34 -18.51 -13.55
CA THR A 213 22.19 -17.78 -14.02
C THR A 213 22.14 -16.41 -13.37
N GLN A 214 22.09 -15.41 -14.21
CA GLN A 214 21.66 -14.05 -13.89
C GLN A 214 20.15 -14.09 -13.53
N ASP A 215 19.83 -14.38 -12.28
CA ASP A 215 18.45 -14.30 -11.75
C ASP A 215 18.28 -13.20 -10.68
N ASP A 216 19.33 -12.38 -10.44
CA ASP A 216 19.30 -11.42 -9.32
C ASP A 216 18.47 -10.14 -9.59
N ASP A 217 18.27 -9.73 -10.86
CA ASP A 217 17.59 -8.47 -11.18
C ASP A 217 16.05 -8.56 -11.08
N HIS A 218 15.48 -9.77 -11.22
CA HIS A 218 14.04 -9.97 -11.09
C HIS A 218 13.56 -10.09 -9.64
N GLU A 219 14.42 -10.56 -8.72
CA GLU A 219 14.07 -10.66 -7.31
C GLU A 219 14.02 -9.29 -6.62
N GLU A 220 14.83 -8.31 -7.04
CA GLU A 220 14.87 -6.98 -6.44
C GLU A 220 13.62 -6.15 -6.79
N LEU A 221 13.09 -6.27 -8.01
CA LEU A 221 11.85 -5.63 -8.47
C LEU A 221 10.61 -6.22 -7.78
N ASP A 222 10.55 -7.55 -7.61
CA ASP A 222 9.47 -8.21 -6.90
C ASP A 222 9.50 -7.92 -5.39
N LEU A 223 10.68 -7.75 -4.78
CA LEU A 223 10.82 -7.40 -3.37
C LEU A 223 10.29 -5.99 -3.07
N ALA A 224 10.54 -5.02 -3.93
CA ALA A 224 10.10 -3.64 -3.75
C ALA A 224 8.57 -3.50 -3.82
N SER A 225 7.88 -4.35 -4.59
CA SER A 225 6.43 -4.32 -4.76
C SER A 225 5.65 -5.00 -3.63
N SER A 226 6.30 -5.75 -2.74
CA SER A 226 5.64 -6.56 -1.71
C SER A 226 6.05 -6.23 -0.28
N ILE A 227 6.44 -4.98 -0.02
CA ILE A 227 6.87 -4.52 1.31
C ILE A 227 5.66 -4.27 2.21
N PRO A 228 5.52 -5.01 3.33
CA PRO A 228 4.46 -4.72 4.30
C PRO A 228 4.62 -3.34 4.92
N SER A 229 3.51 -2.60 5.03
CA SER A 229 3.52 -1.22 5.52
C SER A 229 2.23 -0.83 6.24
N PHE A 230 2.31 0.16 7.10
CA PHE A 230 1.18 0.88 7.69
C PHE A 230 1.63 2.27 8.12
N CYS A 231 0.67 3.15 8.42
CA CYS A 231 0.96 4.52 8.83
C CYS A 231 0.38 4.86 10.20
N LEU A 232 1.10 5.69 10.95
CA LEU A 232 0.60 6.36 12.15
C LEU A 232 0.61 7.87 11.92
N LEU A 233 -0.52 8.51 12.19
CA LEU A 233 -0.67 9.95 12.13
C LEU A 233 -0.70 10.50 13.56
N ASP A 234 0.25 11.36 13.91
CA ASP A 234 0.22 12.13 15.16
C ASP A 234 -0.22 13.55 14.87
N THR A 235 -1.46 13.87 15.27
CA THR A 235 -2.04 15.20 15.09
C THR A 235 -1.94 16.01 16.37
N GLN A 236 -1.54 17.28 16.23
CA GLN A 236 -1.44 18.25 17.32
C GLN A 236 -1.86 19.64 16.80
N GLY A 237 -3.08 20.07 17.12
CA GLY A 237 -3.65 21.30 16.57
C GLY A 237 -3.72 21.26 15.04
N SER A 238 -3.00 22.16 14.36
CA SER A 238 -2.93 22.24 12.88
C SER A 238 -1.72 21.51 12.28
N ARG A 239 -0.96 20.76 13.08
CA ARG A 239 0.19 19.98 12.62
C ARG A 239 -0.15 18.48 12.62
N CYS A 240 0.14 17.82 11.53
CA CYS A 240 0.08 16.37 11.39
C CYS A 240 1.48 15.82 11.09
N THR A 241 1.93 14.86 11.86
CA THR A 241 3.16 14.13 11.62
C THR A 241 2.79 12.70 11.22
N LEU A 242 3.13 12.34 10.01
CA LEU A 242 2.94 10.99 9.47
C LEU A 242 4.20 10.17 9.72
N TYR A 243 4.04 9.01 10.32
CA TYR A 243 5.07 7.97 10.44
C TYR A 243 4.70 6.80 9.56
N ILE A 244 5.55 6.48 8.60
CA ILE A 244 5.38 5.36 7.67
C ILE A 244 6.25 4.22 8.17
N TYR A 245 5.62 3.09 8.50
CA TYR A 245 6.29 1.89 8.97
C TYR A 245 6.37 0.89 7.82
N THR A 246 7.56 0.47 7.46
CA THR A 246 7.83 -0.55 6.45
C THR A 246 8.60 -1.72 7.05
N HIS A 247 8.28 -2.94 6.62
CA HIS A 247 8.94 -4.15 7.10
C HIS A 247 9.80 -4.73 5.98
N MET A 248 11.11 -4.50 6.07
CA MET A 248 12.10 -4.94 5.07
C MET A 248 13.17 -5.79 5.77
N ASP A 249 13.59 -6.88 5.17
CA ASP A 249 14.67 -7.76 5.64
C ASP A 249 14.54 -8.15 7.12
N GLY A 250 13.32 -8.45 7.53
CA GLY A 250 13.02 -8.77 8.92
C GLY A 250 13.15 -7.59 9.89
N ASN A 251 13.37 -6.35 9.45
CA ASN A 251 13.43 -5.16 10.27
C ASN A 251 12.29 -4.19 9.96
N VAL A 252 12.00 -3.29 10.89
CA VAL A 252 11.02 -2.23 10.69
C VAL A 252 11.76 -0.91 10.51
N LYS A 253 11.59 -0.31 9.35
CA LYS A 253 12.04 1.05 9.03
C LYS A 253 10.90 2.02 9.30
N VAL A 254 11.23 3.24 9.72
CA VAL A 254 10.24 4.30 9.99
C VAL A 254 10.69 5.56 9.27
N ASP A 255 9.87 6.02 8.35
CA ASP A 255 10.04 7.30 7.66
C ASP A 255 9.03 8.32 8.22
N LYS A 256 9.36 9.62 8.13
CA LYS A 256 8.58 10.68 8.73
C LYS A 256 8.30 11.80 7.74
N VAL A 257 7.02 12.18 7.62
CA VAL A 257 6.56 13.31 6.80
C VAL A 257 5.76 14.26 7.69
N MET A 258 5.92 15.57 7.49
CA MET A 258 5.18 16.58 8.25
C MET A 258 4.26 17.36 7.32
N TYR A 259 3.03 17.60 7.79
CA TYR A 259 2.04 18.41 7.12
C TYR A 259 1.48 19.46 8.10
N HIS A 260 1.30 20.67 7.61
CA HIS A 260 0.65 21.76 8.31
C HIS A 260 -0.60 22.19 7.55
N LYS A 261 -1.72 22.23 8.26
CA LYS A 261 -2.95 22.82 7.75
C LYS A 261 -2.84 24.34 7.85
N GLU A 262 -3.01 25.02 6.75
CA GLU A 262 -3.08 26.48 6.65
C GLU A 262 -4.34 27.06 7.31
#